data_eb6dd9f928d3623f6975ae5efe279875
#
_entry.id   eb6dd9f928d3623f6975ae5efe279875
#
_cell.length_a   1.000
_cell.length_b   1.000
_cell.length_c   1.000
_cell.angle_alpha   90.00
_cell.angle_beta   90.00
_cell.angle_gamma   90.00
#
_symmetry.space_group_name_H-M   'P 1'
#
loop_
_entity.id
_entity.type
_entity.pdbx_description
1 polymer ?
#
loop_
_entity_poly.entity_id
_entity_poly.type
_entity_poly.pdbx_seq_one_letter_code
_entity_poly.pdbx_strand_id
1 'polypeptide(L)'
;ALSSAASDVYKRQFNKGAKFAVKLNNKRTMLVGLAFLSICIFWQMYDSVMTLILTDTFHLNETIAGAVMAADNVLALFLLPLFGALSDKTNTCIGRRMPYIIGGTAAAVVLMNLLPVLDNAYAASPSPLILGLFIAVLALLLVAMGVYRSPAVALMPDVTPKPLRSRGNAVINLMGAVGGILYLALAAVLYPVSRKVAGHVDYQTLFI
;
A
#
# COMPACT_ATOMS: atom_id res chain seq x y z
N ALA A 1 45.53 -25.15 10.04
CA ALA A 1 45.45 -24.29 11.24
C ALA A 1 44.57 -23.06 11.05
N LEU A 2 44.62 -22.36 9.90
CA LEU A 2 43.78 -21.21 9.59
C LEU A 2 42.30 -21.57 9.40
N SER A 3 42.01 -22.72 8.81
CA SER A 3 40.62 -23.23 8.63
C SER A 3 39.95 -23.59 9.98
N SER A 4 40.71 -24.18 10.92
CA SER A 4 40.21 -24.50 12.25
C SER A 4 39.93 -23.24 13.08
N ALA A 5 40.84 -22.24 13.03
CA ALA A 5 40.63 -20.98 13.75
C ALA A 5 39.42 -20.18 13.22
N ALA A 6 39.21 -20.14 11.91
CA ALA A 6 38.06 -19.53 11.28
C ALA A 6 36.75 -20.24 11.67
N SER A 7 36.74 -21.57 11.71
CA SER A 7 35.60 -22.39 12.18
C SER A 7 35.30 -22.15 13.65
N ASP A 8 36.28 -21.99 14.50
CA ASP A 8 36.11 -21.75 15.94
C ASP A 8 35.63 -20.33 16.23
N VAL A 9 36.10 -19.34 15.48
CA VAL A 9 35.59 -17.96 15.55
C VAL A 9 34.14 -17.92 15.09
N TYR A 10 33.78 -18.61 14.03
CA TYR A 10 32.40 -18.71 13.51
C TYR A 10 31.48 -19.41 14.52
N LYS A 11 31.92 -20.54 15.12
CA LYS A 11 31.18 -21.23 16.19
C LYS A 11 31.02 -20.39 17.45
N ARG A 12 32.03 -19.63 17.85
CA ARG A 12 31.95 -18.71 19.00
C ARG A 12 31.00 -17.55 18.74
N GLN A 13 30.96 -17.00 17.53
CA GLN A 13 29.99 -15.99 17.14
C GLN A 13 28.57 -16.55 17.12
N PHE A 14 28.39 -17.77 16.59
CA PHE A 14 27.11 -18.45 16.56
C PHE A 14 26.59 -18.79 17.98
N ASN A 15 27.45 -19.27 18.87
CA ASN A 15 27.11 -19.56 20.28
C ASN A 15 26.88 -18.28 21.11
N LYS A 16 27.58 -17.17 20.86
CA LYS A 16 27.25 -15.87 21.47
C LYS A 16 25.91 -15.33 20.99
N GLY A 17 25.55 -15.56 19.74
CA GLY A 17 24.22 -15.22 19.20
C GLY A 17 23.08 -16.09 19.78
N ALA A 18 23.37 -17.35 20.10
CA ALA A 18 22.39 -18.28 20.66
C ALA A 18 22.03 -18.01 22.14
N LYS A 19 22.93 -17.32 22.88
CA LYS A 19 22.66 -16.98 24.31
C LYS A 19 21.68 -15.81 24.50
N PHE A 20 21.45 -15.00 23.46
CA PHE A 20 20.34 -14.06 23.42
C PHE A 20 19.31 -14.58 22.43
N ALA A 21 18.45 -15.49 22.87
CA ALA A 21 17.23 -15.84 22.11
C ALA A 21 16.31 -14.59 22.08
N VAL A 22 16.63 -13.64 21.19
CA VAL A 22 15.77 -12.48 20.93
C VAL A 22 14.49 -13.04 20.32
N LYS A 23 13.42 -13.11 21.12
CA LYS A 23 12.11 -13.57 20.68
C LYS A 23 11.41 -12.44 19.93
N LEU A 24 10.83 -12.77 18.77
CA LEU A 24 9.88 -11.90 18.08
C LEU A 24 8.71 -11.60 19.03
N ASN A 25 8.35 -10.34 19.14
CA ASN A 25 7.11 -9.99 19.81
C ASN A 25 5.95 -10.26 18.82
N ASN A 26 5.41 -11.47 18.89
CA ASN A 26 4.39 -11.94 17.95
C ASN A 26 3.19 -10.97 17.85
N LYS A 27 2.76 -10.37 18.98
CA LYS A 27 1.64 -9.41 18.96
C LYS A 27 1.96 -8.17 18.13
N ARG A 28 3.13 -7.56 18.33
CA ARG A 28 3.56 -6.38 17.55
C ARG A 28 3.79 -6.71 16.08
N THR A 29 4.42 -7.84 15.80
CA THR A 29 4.65 -8.30 14.42
C THR A 29 3.33 -8.57 13.69
N MET A 30 2.36 -9.16 14.37
CA MET A 30 1.03 -9.40 13.82
C MET A 30 0.25 -8.10 13.56
N LEU A 31 0.30 -7.13 14.47
CA LEU A 31 -0.34 -5.82 14.26
C LEU A 31 0.25 -5.08 13.04
N VAL A 32 1.57 -5.10 12.89
CA VAL A 32 2.22 -4.52 11.70
C VAL A 32 1.86 -5.31 10.45
N GLY A 33 1.78 -6.64 10.54
CA GLY A 33 1.32 -7.51 9.45
C GLY A 33 -0.12 -7.19 9.01
N LEU A 34 -1.04 -6.95 9.93
CA LEU A 34 -2.42 -6.53 9.63
C LEU A 34 -2.46 -5.15 8.96
N ALA A 35 -1.62 -4.20 9.38
CA ALA A 35 -1.49 -2.93 8.68
C ALA A 35 -1.02 -3.12 7.23
N PHE A 36 -0.05 -4.01 7.00
CA PHE A 36 0.38 -4.36 5.63
C PHE A 36 -0.70 -5.06 4.82
N LEU A 37 -1.47 -5.96 5.42
CA LEU A 37 -2.63 -6.58 4.77
C LEU A 37 -3.60 -5.51 4.29
N SER A 38 -3.97 -4.56 5.14
CA SER A 38 -4.85 -3.44 4.78
C SER A 38 -4.28 -2.59 3.64
N ILE A 39 -2.99 -2.25 3.70
CA ILE A 39 -2.30 -1.49 2.64
C ILE A 39 -2.37 -2.25 1.31
N CYS A 40 -2.12 -3.56 1.31
CA CYS A 40 -2.13 -4.35 0.08
C CYS A 40 -3.55 -4.56 -0.49
N ILE A 41 -4.58 -4.69 0.36
CA ILE A 41 -5.98 -4.68 -0.08
C ILE A 41 -6.28 -3.38 -0.82
N PHE A 42 -5.91 -2.24 -0.22
CA PHE A 42 -6.13 -0.91 -0.77
C PHE A 42 -5.42 -0.72 -2.12
N TRP A 43 -4.13 -1.15 -2.22
CA TRP A 43 -3.39 -1.09 -3.47
C TRP A 43 -4.00 -1.96 -4.55
N GLN A 44 -4.38 -3.18 -4.23
CA GLN A 44 -5.00 -4.10 -5.18
C GLN A 44 -6.34 -3.55 -5.70
N MET A 45 -7.12 -2.91 -4.81
CA MET A 45 -8.35 -2.21 -5.20
C MET A 45 -8.06 -1.05 -6.13
N TYR A 46 -7.09 -0.20 -5.78
CA TYR A 46 -6.66 0.91 -6.61
C TYR A 46 -6.26 0.45 -8.01
N ASP A 47 -5.31 -0.48 -8.12
CA ASP A 47 -4.79 -0.95 -9.40
C ASP A 47 -5.90 -1.57 -10.28
N SER A 48 -6.80 -2.35 -9.68
CA SER A 48 -7.86 -3.04 -10.42
C SER A 48 -8.96 -2.11 -10.88
N VAL A 49 -9.46 -1.23 -9.99
CA VAL A 49 -10.64 -0.41 -10.27
C VAL A 49 -10.29 0.83 -11.07
N MET A 50 -9.15 1.49 -10.78
CA MET A 50 -8.76 2.71 -11.49
C MET A 50 -8.50 2.44 -12.97
N THR A 51 -7.88 1.32 -13.30
CA THR A 51 -7.67 0.92 -14.70
C THR A 51 -9.00 0.75 -15.41
N LEU A 52 -9.98 0.07 -14.79
CA LEU A 52 -11.32 -0.12 -15.36
C LEU A 52 -12.08 1.20 -15.53
N ILE A 53 -12.03 2.08 -14.55
CA ILE A 53 -12.68 3.41 -14.65
C ILE A 53 -12.09 4.21 -15.81
N LEU A 54 -10.76 4.24 -15.94
CA LEU A 54 -10.09 5.00 -16.99
C LEU A 54 -10.42 4.47 -18.40
N THR A 55 -10.56 3.15 -18.57
CA THR A 55 -10.86 2.54 -19.88
C THR A 55 -12.35 2.48 -20.16
N ASP A 56 -13.18 2.03 -19.24
CA ASP A 56 -14.58 1.74 -19.47
C ASP A 56 -15.46 3.01 -19.37
N THR A 57 -15.21 3.89 -18.38
CA THR A 57 -16.03 5.10 -18.17
C THR A 57 -15.48 6.31 -18.94
N PHE A 58 -14.17 6.56 -18.83
CA PHE A 58 -13.56 7.71 -19.51
C PHE A 58 -13.15 7.41 -20.95
N HIS A 59 -13.29 6.17 -21.41
CA HIS A 59 -12.94 5.72 -22.76
C HIS A 59 -11.52 6.12 -23.20
N LEU A 60 -10.59 6.17 -22.24
CA LEU A 60 -9.20 6.44 -22.55
C LEU A 60 -8.56 5.23 -23.23
N ASN A 61 -7.68 5.49 -24.18
CA ASN A 61 -6.89 4.44 -24.80
C ASN A 61 -6.06 3.72 -23.70
N GLU A 62 -5.93 2.40 -23.81
CA GLU A 62 -5.16 1.56 -22.87
C GLU A 62 -3.74 2.09 -22.64
N THR A 63 -3.10 2.68 -23.67
CA THR A 63 -1.77 3.30 -23.56
C THR A 63 -1.79 4.51 -22.63
N ILE A 64 -2.82 5.36 -22.72
CA ILE A 64 -2.98 6.55 -21.88
C ILE A 64 -3.35 6.14 -20.46
N ALA A 65 -4.28 5.20 -20.31
CA ALA A 65 -4.65 4.65 -19.00
C ALA A 65 -3.43 4.02 -18.31
N GLY A 66 -2.65 3.21 -19.04
CA GLY A 66 -1.40 2.64 -18.55
C GLY A 66 -0.35 3.69 -18.18
N ALA A 67 -0.24 4.79 -18.92
CA ALA A 67 0.67 5.89 -18.61
C ALA A 67 0.24 6.63 -17.32
N VAL A 68 -1.06 6.85 -17.12
CA VAL A 68 -1.60 7.42 -15.89
C VAL A 68 -1.32 6.51 -14.69
N MET A 69 -1.53 5.20 -14.85
CA MET A 69 -1.22 4.22 -13.81
C MET A 69 0.27 4.09 -13.54
N ALA A 70 1.13 4.25 -14.56
CA ALA A 70 2.58 4.23 -14.39
C ALA A 70 3.12 5.49 -13.70
N ALA A 71 2.38 6.59 -13.72
CA ALA A 71 2.78 7.84 -13.06
C ALA A 71 2.95 7.66 -11.53
N ASP A 72 2.22 6.73 -10.91
CA ASP A 72 2.37 6.41 -9.49
C ASP A 72 3.78 5.90 -9.17
N ASN A 73 4.33 5.03 -10.02
CA ASN A 73 5.68 4.49 -9.85
C ASN A 73 6.75 5.59 -9.98
N VAL A 74 6.54 6.54 -10.90
CA VAL A 74 7.43 7.70 -11.05
C VAL A 74 7.33 8.60 -9.82
N LEU A 75 6.12 8.89 -9.35
CA LEU A 75 5.91 9.68 -8.13
C LEU A 75 6.47 8.98 -6.89
N ALA A 76 6.29 7.67 -6.77
CA ALA A 76 6.80 6.88 -5.66
C ALA A 76 8.32 6.97 -5.54
N LEU A 77 9.06 7.03 -6.66
CA LEU A 77 10.51 7.18 -6.67
C LEU A 77 10.97 8.42 -5.87
N PHE A 78 10.21 9.50 -5.92
CA PHE A 78 10.51 10.76 -5.21
C PHE A 78 9.81 10.84 -3.85
N LEU A 79 8.54 10.44 -3.77
CA LEU A 79 7.72 10.59 -2.56
C LEU A 79 8.14 9.62 -1.45
N LEU A 80 8.54 8.39 -1.77
CA LEU A 80 8.94 7.42 -0.74
C LEU A 80 10.18 7.85 0.05
N PRO A 81 11.30 8.26 -0.58
CA PRO A 81 12.45 8.76 0.18
C PRO A 81 12.13 10.07 0.91
N LEU A 82 11.35 10.97 0.29
CA LEU A 82 10.98 12.25 0.87
C LEU A 82 10.20 12.05 2.19
N PHE A 83 9.10 11.31 2.15
CA PHE A 83 8.27 11.07 3.34
C PHE A 83 8.92 10.12 4.34
N GLY A 84 9.78 9.22 3.90
CA GLY A 84 10.66 8.44 4.77
C GLY A 84 11.56 9.34 5.60
N ALA A 85 12.33 10.21 4.96
CA ALA A 85 13.22 11.15 5.64
C ALA A 85 12.47 12.17 6.52
N LEU A 86 11.30 12.63 6.07
CA LEU A 86 10.48 13.57 6.83
C LEU A 86 9.92 12.92 8.11
N SER A 87 9.43 11.67 8.00
CA SER A 87 8.93 10.92 9.14
C SER A 87 10.03 10.59 10.16
N ASP A 88 11.27 10.39 9.72
CA ASP A 88 12.40 10.13 10.61
C ASP A 88 12.81 11.37 11.44
N LYS A 89 12.61 12.57 10.91
CA LYS A 89 12.89 13.85 11.58
C LYS A 89 11.78 14.30 12.52
N THR A 90 10.60 13.75 12.40
CA THR A 90 9.42 14.17 13.18
C THR A 90 9.43 13.51 14.55
N ASN A 91 9.20 14.29 15.61
CA ASN A 91 9.02 13.81 16.97
C ASN A 91 7.64 14.23 17.48
N THR A 92 6.78 13.24 17.72
CA THR A 92 5.44 13.46 18.27
C THR A 92 5.18 12.52 19.46
N CYS A 93 4.21 12.89 20.31
CA CYS A 93 3.80 12.07 21.46
C CYS A 93 3.30 10.67 21.09
N ILE A 94 2.81 10.49 19.85
CA ILE A 94 2.28 9.22 19.33
C ILE A 94 3.37 8.38 18.64
N GLY A 95 4.56 8.97 18.43
CA GLY A 95 5.68 8.35 17.72
C GLY A 95 6.01 9.07 16.41
N ARG A 96 7.19 8.81 15.87
CA ARG A 96 7.73 9.53 14.70
C ARG A 96 6.92 9.28 13.42
N ARG A 97 6.45 8.07 13.20
CA ARG A 97 5.81 7.62 11.95
C ARG A 97 4.29 7.67 11.98
N MET A 98 3.69 7.61 13.18
CA MET A 98 2.23 7.51 13.34
C MET A 98 1.44 8.67 12.73
N PRO A 99 1.84 9.95 12.86
CA PRO A 99 1.06 11.05 12.27
C PRO A 99 0.96 10.94 10.74
N TYR A 100 2.04 10.51 10.07
CA TYR A 100 2.02 10.32 8.62
C TYR A 100 1.15 9.13 8.20
N ILE A 101 1.20 8.03 8.97
CA ILE A 101 0.37 6.84 8.71
C ILE A 101 -1.09 7.20 8.89
N ILE A 102 -1.47 7.81 10.02
CA ILE A 102 -2.87 8.15 10.32
C ILE A 102 -3.38 9.22 9.35
N GLY A 103 -2.66 10.32 9.19
CA GLY A 103 -3.06 11.42 8.31
C GLY A 103 -3.11 11.02 6.85
N GLY A 104 -2.09 10.30 6.36
CA GLY A 104 -2.03 9.80 4.99
C GLY A 104 -3.12 8.77 4.70
N THR A 105 -3.39 7.85 5.63
CA THR A 105 -4.46 6.86 5.47
C THR A 105 -5.84 7.54 5.48
N ALA A 106 -6.09 8.46 6.40
CA ALA A 106 -7.36 9.19 6.44
C ALA A 106 -7.61 9.98 5.14
N ALA A 107 -6.58 10.70 4.65
CA ALA A 107 -6.66 11.42 3.38
C ALA A 107 -6.89 10.46 2.20
N ALA A 108 -6.17 9.33 2.16
CA ALA A 108 -6.33 8.34 1.10
C ALA A 108 -7.74 7.73 1.09
N VAL A 109 -8.31 7.39 2.25
CA VAL A 109 -9.69 6.86 2.35
C VAL A 109 -10.70 7.87 1.83
N VAL A 110 -10.59 9.14 2.23
CA VAL A 110 -11.51 10.19 1.76
C VAL A 110 -11.41 10.39 0.24
N LEU A 111 -10.19 10.53 -0.29
CA LEU A 111 -9.97 10.74 -1.72
C LEU A 111 -10.39 9.53 -2.54
N MET A 112 -10.16 8.32 -2.02
CA MET A 112 -10.55 7.08 -2.69
C MET A 112 -12.08 6.96 -2.81
N ASN A 113 -12.83 7.35 -1.79
CA ASN A 113 -14.30 7.37 -1.83
C ASN A 113 -14.85 8.48 -2.75
N LEU A 114 -14.08 9.52 -3.03
CA LEU A 114 -14.49 10.58 -3.94
C LEU A 114 -14.40 10.16 -5.42
N LEU A 115 -13.49 9.24 -5.77
CA LEU A 115 -13.29 8.81 -7.15
C LEU A 115 -14.52 8.15 -7.78
N PRO A 116 -15.22 7.17 -7.14
CA PRO A 116 -16.43 6.59 -7.73
C PRO A 116 -17.59 7.60 -7.81
N VAL A 117 -17.64 8.61 -6.95
CA VAL A 117 -18.63 9.68 -7.07
C VAL A 117 -18.39 10.51 -8.34
N LEU A 118 -17.15 10.82 -8.66
CA LEU A 118 -16.77 11.51 -9.89
C LEU A 118 -16.96 10.63 -11.12
N ASP A 119 -16.72 9.32 -11.02
CA ASP A 119 -16.97 8.33 -12.04
C ASP A 119 -18.47 8.29 -12.41
N ASN A 120 -19.34 8.14 -11.43
CA ASN A 120 -20.79 8.17 -11.62
C ASN A 120 -21.29 9.52 -12.15
N ALA A 121 -20.70 10.64 -11.69
CA ALA A 121 -21.05 11.98 -12.21
C ALA A 121 -20.64 12.13 -13.69
N TYR A 122 -19.51 11.59 -14.09
CA TYR A 122 -19.08 11.60 -15.49
C TYR A 122 -19.98 10.70 -16.35
N ALA A 123 -20.36 9.53 -15.87
CA ALA A 123 -21.28 8.64 -16.59
C ALA A 123 -22.67 9.29 -16.79
N ALA A 124 -23.14 10.09 -15.83
CA ALA A 124 -24.41 10.82 -15.96
C ALA A 124 -24.32 12.02 -16.91
N SER A 125 -23.21 12.75 -16.90
CA SER A 125 -22.98 13.94 -17.73
C SER A 125 -21.50 14.07 -18.11
N PRO A 126 -21.08 13.52 -19.26
CA PRO A 126 -19.68 13.61 -19.71
C PRO A 126 -19.22 15.06 -19.85
N SER A 127 -18.23 15.44 -19.08
CA SER A 127 -17.65 16.79 -19.08
C SER A 127 -16.13 16.75 -18.93
N PRO A 128 -15.38 17.53 -19.73
CA PRO A 128 -13.92 17.63 -19.58
C PRO A 128 -13.51 18.12 -18.19
N LEU A 129 -14.37 18.89 -17.51
CA LEU A 129 -14.11 19.40 -16.17
C LEU A 129 -14.15 18.27 -15.13
N ILE A 130 -15.11 17.32 -15.26
CA ILE A 130 -15.20 16.16 -14.35
C ILE A 130 -14.00 15.25 -14.56
N LEU A 131 -13.57 15.04 -15.81
CA LEU A 131 -12.34 14.28 -16.10
C LEU A 131 -11.10 14.94 -15.48
N GLY A 132 -10.97 16.27 -15.65
CA GLY A 132 -9.87 17.02 -15.04
C GLY A 132 -9.86 16.94 -13.51
N LEU A 133 -11.05 17.02 -12.88
CA LEU A 133 -11.22 16.87 -11.44
C LEU A 133 -10.88 15.45 -10.99
N PHE A 134 -11.30 14.41 -11.72
CA PHE A 134 -10.96 13.03 -11.45
C PHE A 134 -9.44 12.81 -11.45
N ILE A 135 -8.73 13.29 -12.48
CA ILE A 135 -7.26 13.19 -12.56
C ILE A 135 -6.59 13.97 -11.43
N ALA A 136 -7.10 15.13 -11.05
CA ALA A 136 -6.58 15.90 -9.92
C ALA A 136 -6.75 15.16 -8.59
N VAL A 137 -7.93 14.59 -8.34
CA VAL A 137 -8.20 13.78 -7.14
C VAL A 137 -7.33 12.51 -7.13
N LEU A 138 -7.14 11.88 -8.30
CA LEU A 138 -6.27 10.72 -8.45
C LEU A 138 -4.82 11.07 -8.10
N ALA A 139 -4.30 12.20 -8.60
CA ALA A 139 -2.96 12.67 -8.27
C ALA A 139 -2.79 12.97 -6.76
N LEU A 140 -3.78 13.60 -6.14
CA LEU A 140 -3.80 13.82 -4.68
C LEU A 140 -3.84 12.52 -3.89
N LEU A 141 -4.59 11.53 -4.37
CA LEU A 141 -4.63 10.19 -3.79
C LEU A 141 -3.25 9.53 -3.83
N LEU A 142 -2.54 9.60 -4.95
CA LEU A 142 -1.18 9.06 -5.08
C LEU A 142 -0.20 9.72 -4.10
N VAL A 143 -0.30 11.03 -3.90
CA VAL A 143 0.48 11.73 -2.88
C VAL A 143 0.13 11.22 -1.48
N ALA A 144 -1.17 11.14 -1.13
CA ALA A 144 -1.63 10.63 0.16
C ALA A 144 -1.14 9.19 0.41
N MET A 145 -1.19 8.33 -0.62
CA MET A 145 -0.65 6.97 -0.57
C MET A 145 0.86 6.95 -0.32
N GLY A 146 1.62 7.83 -0.96
CA GLY A 146 3.06 8.01 -0.72
C GLY A 146 3.37 8.45 0.71
N VAL A 147 2.55 9.34 1.28
CA VAL A 147 2.69 9.86 2.65
C VAL A 147 2.64 8.75 3.69
N TYR A 148 1.69 7.81 3.61
CA TYR A 148 1.56 6.76 4.62
C TYR A 148 2.38 5.51 4.33
N ARG A 149 2.58 5.15 3.05
CA ARG A 149 3.24 3.91 2.64
C ARG A 149 4.69 3.85 3.12
N SER A 150 5.47 4.90 2.90
CA SER A 150 6.89 4.94 3.27
C SER A 150 7.10 4.78 4.79
N PRO A 151 6.43 5.55 5.67
CA PRO A 151 6.53 5.34 7.11
C PRO A 151 6.00 3.99 7.58
N ALA A 152 4.95 3.44 6.95
CA ALA A 152 4.41 2.13 7.30
C ALA A 152 5.40 0.99 6.99
N VAL A 153 6.04 1.01 5.81
CA VAL A 153 7.08 0.03 5.46
C VAL A 153 8.26 0.11 6.42
N ALA A 154 8.67 1.31 6.78
CA ALA A 154 9.80 1.53 7.69
C ALA A 154 9.47 1.19 9.16
N LEU A 155 8.20 1.05 9.53
CA LEU A 155 7.77 0.67 10.88
C LEU A 155 8.23 -0.76 11.24
N MET A 156 8.25 -1.70 10.28
CA MET A 156 8.62 -3.08 10.55
C MET A 156 10.08 -3.25 11.03
N PRO A 157 11.10 -2.66 10.37
CA PRO A 157 12.46 -2.66 10.87
C PRO A 157 12.62 -1.98 12.24
N ASP A 158 11.77 -0.99 12.56
CA ASP A 158 11.85 -0.28 13.84
C ASP A 158 11.35 -1.13 15.02
N VAL A 159 10.32 -1.96 14.79
CA VAL A 159 9.75 -2.83 15.84
C VAL A 159 10.40 -4.21 15.90
N THR A 160 11.26 -4.55 14.93
CA THR A 160 11.89 -5.87 14.83
C THR A 160 13.37 -5.81 15.13
N PRO A 161 13.88 -6.59 16.10
CA PRO A 161 15.32 -6.70 16.36
C PRO A 161 16.10 -7.09 15.12
N LYS A 162 17.31 -6.51 14.94
CA LYS A 162 18.15 -6.73 13.74
C LYS A 162 18.25 -8.19 13.26
N PRO A 163 18.52 -9.20 14.15
CA PRO A 163 18.66 -10.59 13.70
C PRO A 163 17.36 -11.24 13.23
N LEU A 164 16.19 -10.65 13.52
CA LEU A 164 14.88 -11.19 13.18
C LEU A 164 14.16 -10.41 12.06
N ARG A 165 14.80 -9.40 11.47
CA ARG A 165 14.21 -8.57 10.41
C ARG A 165 13.79 -9.37 9.18
N SER A 166 14.56 -10.40 8.81
CA SER A 166 14.19 -11.28 7.71
C SER A 166 12.86 -12.02 7.97
N ARG A 167 12.68 -12.54 9.19
CA ARG A 167 11.42 -13.19 9.60
C ARG A 167 10.26 -12.20 9.66
N GLY A 168 10.50 -10.99 10.16
CA GLY A 168 9.52 -9.93 10.14
C GLY A 168 9.08 -9.58 8.72
N ASN A 169 10.03 -9.41 7.80
CA ASN A 169 9.75 -9.15 6.39
C ASN A 169 8.93 -10.27 5.72
N ALA A 170 9.22 -11.54 6.06
CA ALA A 170 8.44 -12.66 5.57
C ALA A 170 6.97 -12.58 6.01
N VAL A 171 6.71 -12.17 7.26
CA VAL A 171 5.33 -12.01 7.77
C VAL A 171 4.58 -10.90 7.03
N ILE A 172 5.20 -9.73 6.82
CA ILE A 172 4.52 -8.63 6.11
C ILE A 172 4.27 -8.97 4.64
N ASN A 173 5.20 -9.64 3.97
CA ASN A 173 4.99 -10.09 2.59
C ASN A 173 3.88 -11.12 2.49
N LEU A 174 3.82 -12.09 3.42
CA LEU A 174 2.75 -13.07 3.49
C LEU A 174 1.39 -12.39 3.72
N MET A 175 1.31 -11.48 4.69
CA MET A 175 0.08 -10.73 4.97
C MET A 175 -0.32 -9.85 3.78
N GLY A 176 0.64 -9.27 3.06
CA GLY A 176 0.40 -8.52 1.83
C GLY A 176 -0.22 -9.39 0.73
N ALA A 177 0.35 -10.58 0.49
CA ALA A 177 -0.19 -11.54 -0.48
C ALA A 177 -1.61 -11.99 -0.10
N VAL A 178 -1.85 -12.29 1.17
CA VAL A 178 -3.20 -12.63 1.68
C VAL A 178 -4.17 -11.47 1.46
N GLY A 179 -3.74 -10.22 1.69
CA GLY A 179 -4.55 -9.03 1.44
C GLY A 179 -4.98 -8.91 -0.03
N GLY A 180 -4.05 -9.11 -0.96
CA GLY A 180 -4.37 -9.11 -2.40
C GLY A 180 -5.36 -10.20 -2.80
N ILE A 181 -5.17 -11.43 -2.30
CA ILE A 181 -6.10 -12.56 -2.54
C ILE A 181 -7.49 -12.26 -1.97
N LEU A 182 -7.56 -11.73 -0.74
CA LEU A 182 -8.83 -11.38 -0.10
C LEU A 182 -9.58 -10.32 -0.91
N TYR A 183 -8.88 -9.30 -1.42
CA TYR A 183 -9.50 -8.31 -2.29
C TYR A 183 -10.06 -8.95 -3.56
N LEU A 184 -9.26 -9.75 -4.27
CA LEU A 184 -9.71 -10.40 -5.52
C LEU A 184 -10.93 -11.32 -5.28
N ALA A 185 -10.94 -12.06 -4.17
CA ALA A 185 -12.09 -12.89 -3.79
C ALA A 185 -13.33 -12.04 -3.51
N LEU A 186 -13.17 -10.94 -2.77
CA LEU A 186 -14.25 -10.00 -2.48
C LEU A 186 -14.78 -9.34 -3.75
N ALA A 187 -13.88 -8.87 -4.62
CA ALA A 187 -14.23 -8.26 -5.89
C ALA A 187 -14.98 -9.24 -6.80
N ALA A 188 -14.57 -10.50 -6.87
CA ALA A 188 -15.26 -11.54 -7.65
C ALA A 188 -16.70 -11.79 -7.17
N VAL A 189 -16.96 -11.67 -5.86
CA VAL A 189 -18.30 -11.82 -5.29
C VAL A 189 -19.16 -10.57 -5.49
N LEU A 190 -18.57 -9.40 -5.26
CA LEU A 190 -19.30 -8.12 -5.33
C LEU A 190 -19.53 -7.67 -6.78
N TYR A 191 -18.60 -7.97 -7.71
CA TYR A 191 -18.66 -7.58 -9.11
C TYR A 191 -18.55 -8.77 -10.08
N PRO A 192 -19.49 -9.71 -10.07
CA PRO A 192 -19.53 -10.72 -11.12
C PRO A 192 -19.72 -10.03 -12.49
N VAL A 193 -19.07 -10.56 -13.51
CA VAL A 193 -19.08 -10.03 -14.89
C VAL A 193 -20.51 -9.83 -15.44
N SER A 194 -21.51 -10.52 -14.87
CA SER A 194 -22.93 -10.37 -15.18
C SER A 194 -23.57 -9.04 -14.76
N ARG A 195 -22.93 -8.23 -13.92
CA ARG A 195 -23.43 -6.91 -13.50
C ARG A 195 -23.04 -5.74 -14.41
N LYS A 196 -22.43 -5.98 -15.55
CA LYS A 196 -22.30 -4.98 -16.62
C LYS A 196 -23.68 -4.69 -17.22
N VAL A 197 -24.47 -3.85 -16.54
CA VAL A 197 -25.75 -3.38 -17.04
C VAL A 197 -25.55 -2.03 -17.71
N ALA A 198 -25.97 -1.92 -18.98
CA ALA A 198 -26.07 -0.66 -19.74
C ALA A 198 -24.79 0.18 -19.89
N GLY A 199 -23.61 -0.44 -19.96
CA GLY A 199 -22.38 0.27 -20.35
C GLY A 199 -21.63 0.98 -19.23
N HIS A 200 -22.20 1.10 -18.03
CA HIS A 200 -21.54 1.66 -16.85
C HIS A 200 -21.66 0.70 -15.66
N VAL A 201 -20.59 0.58 -14.88
CA VAL A 201 -20.54 -0.21 -13.65
C VAL A 201 -20.36 0.75 -12.47
N ASP A 202 -21.30 0.76 -11.55
CA ASP A 202 -21.16 1.54 -10.33
C ASP A 202 -20.20 0.83 -9.34
N TYR A 203 -19.02 1.39 -9.18
CA TYR A 203 -17.99 0.86 -8.28
C TYR A 203 -18.15 1.33 -6.83
N GLN A 204 -19.11 2.20 -6.52
CA GLN A 204 -19.26 2.83 -5.21
C GLN A 204 -19.37 1.82 -4.06
N THR A 205 -20.06 0.70 -4.28
CA THR A 205 -20.22 -0.38 -3.28
C THR A 205 -18.89 -1.07 -2.90
N LEU A 206 -17.85 -0.94 -3.71
CA LEU A 206 -16.52 -1.54 -3.44
C LEU A 206 -15.66 -0.66 -2.52
N PHE A 207 -16.04 0.63 -2.42
CA PHE A 207 -15.28 1.65 -1.70
C PHE A 207 -15.86 1.95 -0.29
N ILE A 208 -17.06 1.48 0.00
CA ILE A 208 -17.73 1.59 1.31
C ILE A 208 -17.39 0.38 2.18
#